data_7b0fb6e0c5388db654169b3517d1c819
#
_entry.id   7b0fb6e0c5388db654169b3517d1c819
#
_cell.length_a   1.000
_cell.length_b   1.000
_cell.length_c   1.000
_cell.angle_alpha   90.00
_cell.angle_beta   90.00
_cell.angle_gamma   90.00
#
_symmetry.space_group_name_H-M   'P 1'
#
loop_
_entity.id
_entity.type
_entity.pdbx_description
1 polymer ?
#
loop_
_entity_poly.entity_id
_entity_poly.type
_entity_poly.pdbx_seq_one_letter_code
_entity_poly.pdbx_strand_id
1 'polypeptide(L)'
;VIVTGPKLAFAEVPGAGPASSGGGGHTHSVCTVSHAEEFWRDYEVFLKEPGAVVIGAMPGASCFGPAYEFAFILDADLRKRKLRHKVPITFVTSEPYIGHLGLGGVGDSKSLLESEFRSHDIKWITNAKTTKVEAGKLFTTQLSELGEPVKEHEVPFKLAMMLPAFKGVDAVAAVPELCNPRGFVLIDEHQRSKKYRNIFSAGVCVAIPPVEVTPVAPGAPKTGYMIETMVSAIVHNIADELAGKPVAAKATWNAICLADMGDTGAAFVALPQMPPRNVNWFKKGKWVHL
;
A
#
# COMPACT_ATOMS: atom_id res chain seq x y z
N VAL A 1 12.67 16.35 15.02
CA VAL A 1 12.15 15.75 13.79
C VAL A 1 11.34 14.52 14.16
N ILE A 2 10.14 14.33 13.57
CA ILE A 2 9.27 13.17 13.76
C ILE A 2 9.35 12.28 12.51
N VAL A 3 9.80 11.03 12.69
CA VAL A 3 9.96 10.02 11.62
C VAL A 3 9.55 8.62 12.11
N THR A 4 8.47 8.57 12.89
CA THR A 4 8.02 7.36 13.60
C THR A 4 7.47 6.25 12.71
N GLY A 5 7.25 6.52 11.42
CA GLY A 5 6.54 5.61 10.55
C GLY A 5 5.05 5.48 10.91
N PRO A 6 4.36 4.45 10.43
CA PRO A 6 2.96 4.19 10.69
C PRO A 6 2.75 3.11 11.76
N LYS A 7 1.54 3.04 12.31
CA LYS A 7 0.98 1.88 12.97
C LYS A 7 0.08 1.13 11.99
N LEU A 8 0.22 -0.20 11.92
CA LEU A 8 -0.61 -1.06 11.08
C LEU A 8 -2.00 -1.21 11.71
N ALA A 9 -3.05 -0.88 10.97
CA ALA A 9 -4.41 -0.76 11.50
C ALA A 9 -5.28 -2.00 11.19
N PHE A 10 -4.76 -3.21 11.41
CA PHE A 10 -5.49 -4.46 11.15
C PHE A 10 -6.84 -4.52 11.86
N ALA A 11 -6.93 -4.01 13.09
CA ALA A 11 -8.16 -4.02 13.89
C ALA A 11 -9.32 -3.22 13.29
N GLU A 12 -9.09 -2.41 12.24
CA GLU A 12 -10.16 -1.73 11.51
C GLU A 12 -11.01 -2.69 10.67
N VAL A 13 -10.48 -3.90 10.39
CA VAL A 13 -11.21 -4.98 9.73
C VAL A 13 -11.22 -6.18 10.67
N PRO A 14 -12.33 -6.51 11.32
CA PRO A 14 -12.44 -7.63 12.24
C PRO A 14 -11.93 -8.95 11.63
N GLY A 15 -11.08 -9.66 12.34
CA GLY A 15 -10.49 -10.93 11.91
C GLY A 15 -9.28 -10.80 10.97
N ALA A 16 -8.92 -9.60 10.54
CA ALA A 16 -7.76 -9.38 9.69
C ALA A 16 -6.44 -9.34 10.47
N GLY A 17 -5.34 -9.53 9.75
CA GLY A 17 -3.97 -9.45 10.24
C GLY A 17 -3.37 -10.77 10.67
N PRO A 18 -2.03 -10.82 10.80
CA PRO A 18 -1.32 -11.96 11.34
C PRO A 18 -1.71 -12.28 12.78
N ALA A 19 -1.59 -13.52 13.20
CA ALA A 19 -1.89 -13.94 14.58
C ALA A 19 -1.06 -13.16 15.61
N SER A 20 0.19 -12.87 15.28
CA SER A 20 1.13 -12.08 16.10
C SER A 20 0.74 -10.61 16.25
N SER A 21 -0.10 -10.05 15.38
CA SER A 21 -0.46 -8.62 15.38
C SER A 21 -1.65 -8.25 16.28
N GLY A 22 -2.31 -9.23 16.89
CA GLY A 22 -3.53 -9.03 17.70
C GLY A 22 -4.76 -8.61 16.86
N GLY A 23 -4.71 -8.73 15.54
CA GLY A 23 -5.79 -8.30 14.63
C GLY A 23 -6.90 -9.32 14.41
N GLY A 24 -6.72 -10.56 14.82
CA GLY A 24 -7.69 -11.64 14.64
C GLY A 24 -7.11 -12.89 14.00
N GLY A 25 -5.99 -12.78 13.28
CA GLY A 25 -5.17 -13.93 12.90
C GLY A 25 -5.61 -14.71 11.66
N HIS A 26 -6.45 -14.18 10.80
CA HIS A 26 -6.95 -14.92 9.64
C HIS A 26 -6.30 -14.51 8.31
N THR A 27 -5.50 -13.44 8.29
CA THR A 27 -4.72 -13.05 7.09
C THR A 27 -3.28 -12.75 7.47
N HIS A 28 -2.38 -12.93 6.52
CA HIS A 28 -0.99 -12.53 6.64
C HIS A 28 -0.77 -11.10 6.13
N SER A 29 0.43 -10.60 6.37
CA SER A 29 0.96 -9.40 5.75
C SER A 29 2.46 -9.56 5.52
N VAL A 30 3.05 -8.67 4.74
CA VAL A 30 4.51 -8.60 4.50
C VAL A 30 5.07 -7.24 4.93
N CYS A 31 4.35 -6.55 5.82
CA CYS A 31 4.74 -5.20 6.25
C CYS A 31 5.95 -5.16 7.20
N THR A 32 6.30 -6.28 7.83
CA THR A 32 7.46 -6.43 8.73
C THR A 32 8.15 -7.76 8.48
N VAL A 33 9.40 -7.89 8.93
CA VAL A 33 10.15 -9.16 8.82
C VAL A 33 9.41 -10.29 9.55
N SER A 34 8.93 -10.04 10.77
CA SER A 34 8.19 -11.06 11.55
C SER A 34 6.91 -11.53 10.86
N HIS A 35 6.19 -10.62 10.18
CA HIS A 35 5.00 -10.99 9.41
C HIS A 35 5.37 -11.83 8.18
N ALA A 36 6.47 -11.50 7.50
CA ALA A 36 6.95 -12.27 6.35
C ALA A 36 7.42 -13.68 6.77
N GLU A 37 8.08 -13.81 7.93
CA GLU A 37 8.47 -15.09 8.50
C GLU A 37 7.25 -15.94 8.90
N GLU A 38 6.22 -15.33 9.50
CA GLU A 38 4.95 -16.00 9.82
C GLU A 38 4.27 -16.49 8.54
N PHE A 39 4.18 -15.61 7.52
CA PHE A 39 3.65 -16.00 6.20
C PHE A 39 4.44 -17.17 5.61
N TRP A 40 5.78 -17.14 5.64
CA TRP A 40 6.61 -18.19 5.04
C TRP A 40 6.36 -19.56 5.68
N ARG A 41 6.26 -19.63 7.02
CA ARG A 41 5.96 -20.88 7.73
C ARG A 41 4.60 -21.46 7.31
N ASP A 42 3.58 -20.61 7.21
CA ASP A 42 2.25 -21.05 6.82
C ASP A 42 2.15 -21.37 5.33
N TYR A 43 2.95 -20.70 4.50
CA TYR A 43 3.10 -21.03 3.08
C TYR A 43 3.73 -22.42 2.87
N GLU A 44 4.72 -22.81 3.65
CA GLU A 44 5.29 -24.16 3.59
C GLU A 44 4.28 -25.26 3.96
N VAL A 45 3.38 -24.96 4.89
CA VAL A 45 2.25 -25.84 5.22
C VAL A 45 1.23 -25.87 4.10
N PHE A 46 0.86 -24.71 3.56
CA PHE A 46 -0.06 -24.55 2.43
C PHE A 46 0.38 -25.33 1.19
N LEU A 47 1.67 -25.37 0.88
CA LEU A 47 2.22 -26.11 -0.26
C LEU A 47 1.96 -27.62 -0.23
N LYS A 48 1.74 -28.20 0.96
CA LYS A 48 1.42 -29.63 1.11
C LYS A 48 -0.01 -29.94 0.69
N GLU A 49 -0.90 -28.98 0.86
CA GLU A 49 -2.32 -29.09 0.50
C GLU A 49 -2.82 -27.73 -0.01
N PRO A 50 -2.44 -27.35 -1.26
CA PRO A 50 -2.76 -26.03 -1.80
C PRO A 50 -4.25 -25.84 -2.04
N GLY A 51 -4.71 -24.61 -2.01
CA GLY A 51 -6.09 -24.20 -2.24
C GLY A 51 -6.19 -22.75 -2.70
N ALA A 52 -7.38 -22.15 -2.59
CA ALA A 52 -7.59 -20.76 -3.00
C ALA A 52 -6.75 -19.78 -2.18
N VAL A 53 -6.28 -18.71 -2.85
CA VAL A 53 -5.50 -17.62 -2.24
C VAL A 53 -6.19 -16.29 -2.47
N VAL A 54 -6.24 -15.46 -1.44
CA VAL A 54 -6.66 -14.06 -1.52
C VAL A 54 -5.45 -13.16 -1.25
N ILE A 55 -5.23 -12.19 -2.12
CA ILE A 55 -4.17 -11.18 -1.99
C ILE A 55 -4.80 -9.81 -2.19
N GLY A 56 -4.31 -8.79 -1.51
CA GLY A 56 -4.78 -7.45 -1.81
C GLY A 56 -4.55 -6.41 -0.73
N ALA A 57 -5.42 -5.41 -0.73
CA ALA A 57 -5.31 -4.26 0.15
C ALA A 57 -6.66 -3.88 0.75
N MET A 58 -6.69 -3.69 2.06
CA MET A 58 -7.88 -3.31 2.82
C MET A 58 -8.25 -1.84 2.61
N PRO A 59 -9.47 -1.42 2.95
CA PRO A 59 -9.84 -0.01 2.98
C PRO A 59 -8.83 0.83 3.75
N GLY A 60 -8.45 1.99 3.20
CA GLY A 60 -7.47 2.90 3.82
C GLY A 60 -6.00 2.48 3.66
N ALA A 61 -5.71 1.37 2.98
CA ALA A 61 -4.33 1.03 2.62
C ALA A 61 -3.73 2.12 1.73
N SER A 62 -2.45 2.44 1.95
CA SER A 62 -1.75 3.51 1.25
C SER A 62 -0.57 3.04 0.39
N CYS A 63 -0.29 1.74 0.37
CA CYS A 63 0.77 1.18 -0.44
C CYS A 63 0.27 -0.09 -1.13
N PHE A 64 -0.06 0.01 -2.41
CA PHE A 64 -0.66 -1.08 -3.18
C PHE A 64 0.39 -1.92 -3.92
N GLY A 65 1.51 -1.31 -4.31
CA GLY A 65 2.60 -1.97 -5.03
C GLY A 65 3.00 -3.33 -4.47
N PRO A 66 3.25 -3.46 -3.16
CA PRO A 66 3.61 -4.74 -2.56
C PRO A 66 2.57 -5.84 -2.71
N ALA A 67 1.26 -5.52 -2.81
CA ALA A 67 0.24 -6.54 -3.06
C ALA A 67 0.32 -7.08 -4.50
N TYR A 68 0.55 -6.21 -5.49
CA TYR A 68 0.77 -6.63 -6.88
C TYR A 68 2.03 -7.47 -7.01
N GLU A 69 3.14 -6.99 -6.49
CA GLU A 69 4.43 -7.68 -6.47
C GLU A 69 4.29 -9.07 -5.85
N PHE A 70 3.67 -9.15 -4.68
CA PHE A 70 3.41 -10.40 -3.99
C PHE A 70 2.56 -11.37 -4.82
N ALA A 71 1.52 -10.88 -5.50
CA ALA A 71 0.66 -11.72 -6.34
C ALA A 71 1.44 -12.37 -7.50
N PHE A 72 2.32 -11.61 -8.15
CA PHE A 72 3.13 -12.14 -9.25
C PHE A 72 4.26 -13.04 -8.79
N ILE A 73 4.95 -12.71 -7.69
CA ILE A 73 5.98 -13.56 -7.10
C ILE A 73 5.39 -14.90 -6.65
N LEU A 74 4.22 -14.88 -6.01
CA LEU A 74 3.52 -16.10 -5.60
C LEU A 74 3.10 -16.93 -6.82
N ASP A 75 2.53 -16.30 -7.86
CA ASP A 75 2.18 -16.98 -9.11
C ASP A 75 3.40 -17.65 -9.74
N ALA A 76 4.54 -16.95 -9.82
CA ALA A 76 5.78 -17.47 -10.39
C ALA A 76 6.32 -18.66 -9.58
N ASP A 77 6.35 -18.56 -8.23
CA ASP A 77 6.78 -19.68 -7.38
C ASP A 77 5.86 -20.91 -7.53
N LEU A 78 4.54 -20.70 -7.55
CA LEU A 78 3.58 -21.79 -7.76
C LEU A 78 3.72 -22.44 -9.15
N ARG A 79 4.04 -21.66 -10.19
CA ARG A 79 4.35 -22.20 -11.54
C ARG A 79 5.62 -23.01 -11.52
N LYS A 80 6.69 -22.51 -10.91
CA LYS A 80 7.96 -23.21 -10.74
C LYS A 80 7.78 -24.55 -10.00
N ARG A 81 6.89 -24.56 -9.00
CA ARG A 81 6.53 -25.78 -8.24
C ARG A 81 5.50 -26.65 -8.95
N LYS A 82 4.96 -26.26 -10.10
CA LYS A 82 3.89 -26.96 -10.84
C LYS A 82 2.58 -27.11 -10.03
N LEU A 83 2.32 -26.17 -9.13
CA LEU A 83 1.12 -26.15 -8.26
C LEU A 83 0.08 -25.11 -8.67
N ARG A 84 0.41 -24.17 -9.59
CA ARG A 84 -0.43 -23.01 -9.94
C ARG A 84 -1.86 -23.41 -10.34
N HIS A 85 -2.03 -24.51 -11.04
CA HIS A 85 -3.34 -25.01 -11.48
C HIS A 85 -4.27 -25.45 -10.34
N LYS A 86 -3.73 -25.67 -9.13
CA LYS A 86 -4.49 -26.02 -7.92
C LYS A 86 -4.84 -24.80 -7.07
N VAL A 87 -4.33 -23.62 -7.42
CA VAL A 87 -4.39 -22.42 -6.59
C VAL A 87 -5.13 -21.30 -7.34
N PRO A 88 -6.46 -21.21 -7.25
CA PRO A 88 -7.17 -20.02 -7.70
C PRO A 88 -6.70 -18.81 -6.91
N ILE A 89 -6.32 -17.71 -7.59
CA ILE A 89 -5.89 -16.47 -6.96
C ILE A 89 -6.94 -15.40 -7.21
N THR A 90 -7.39 -14.74 -6.15
CA THR A 90 -8.28 -13.57 -6.21
C THR A 90 -7.61 -12.37 -5.57
N PHE A 91 -7.47 -11.28 -6.33
CA PHE A 91 -6.96 -10.00 -5.84
C PHE A 91 -8.13 -9.12 -5.39
N VAL A 92 -8.13 -8.68 -4.13
CA VAL A 92 -9.20 -7.86 -3.54
C VAL A 92 -8.61 -6.54 -3.10
N THR A 93 -9.08 -5.43 -3.69
CA THR A 93 -8.49 -4.13 -3.43
C THR A 93 -9.52 -3.02 -3.27
N SER A 94 -9.22 -2.07 -2.39
CA SER A 94 -9.99 -0.83 -2.25
C SER A 94 -9.82 0.14 -3.42
N GLU A 95 -8.87 -0.11 -4.31
CA GLU A 95 -8.66 0.71 -5.50
C GLU A 95 -9.91 0.71 -6.41
N PRO A 96 -10.22 1.82 -7.09
CA PRO A 96 -11.35 1.88 -8.01
C PRO A 96 -11.14 1.04 -9.28
N TYR A 97 -9.89 0.79 -9.65
CA TYR A 97 -9.50 -0.10 -10.76
C TYR A 97 -8.08 -0.65 -10.52
N ILE A 98 -7.76 -1.75 -11.16
CA ILE A 98 -6.42 -2.35 -11.10
C ILE A 98 -5.39 -1.38 -11.71
N GLY A 99 -4.30 -1.13 -10.96
CA GLY A 99 -3.25 -0.22 -11.39
C GLY A 99 -3.50 1.25 -11.04
N HIS A 100 -4.52 1.56 -10.23
CA HIS A 100 -4.70 2.89 -9.64
C HIS A 100 -3.53 3.26 -8.71
N LEU A 101 -2.99 2.29 -7.94
CA LEU A 101 -1.81 2.38 -7.08
C LEU A 101 -1.90 3.42 -5.97
N GLY A 102 -3.09 3.96 -5.67
CA GLY A 102 -3.27 5.11 -4.77
C GLY A 102 -2.79 6.43 -5.40
N LEU A 103 -2.53 6.46 -6.70
CA LEU A 103 -1.90 7.55 -7.45
C LEU A 103 -2.77 8.07 -8.60
N GLY A 104 -4.00 7.59 -8.78
CA GLY A 104 -4.81 7.86 -9.96
C GLY A 104 -4.29 7.15 -11.22
N GLY A 105 -3.53 6.05 -11.05
CA GLY A 105 -2.76 5.39 -12.10
C GLY A 105 -1.45 6.12 -12.42
N VAL A 106 -0.56 5.45 -13.13
CA VAL A 106 0.72 6.02 -13.63
C VAL A 106 0.95 5.50 -15.05
N GLY A 107 1.01 6.38 -16.04
CA GLY A 107 1.11 5.95 -17.45
C GLY A 107 0.04 4.90 -17.79
N ASP A 108 0.45 3.80 -18.38
CA ASP A 108 -0.44 2.70 -18.80
C ASP A 108 -0.65 1.64 -17.70
N SER A 109 -0.46 1.96 -16.42
CA SER A 109 -0.52 1.00 -15.30
C SER A 109 -1.83 0.20 -15.28
N LYS A 110 -2.99 0.81 -15.58
CA LYS A 110 -4.28 0.12 -15.62
C LYS A 110 -4.28 -0.99 -16.65
N SER A 111 -4.09 -0.63 -17.91
CA SER A 111 -4.17 -1.60 -19.02
C SER A 111 -3.10 -2.68 -18.91
N LEU A 112 -1.89 -2.34 -18.49
CA LEU A 112 -0.80 -3.28 -18.33
C LEU A 112 -1.10 -4.28 -17.19
N LEU A 113 -1.41 -3.82 -15.99
CA LEU A 113 -1.64 -4.70 -14.84
C LEU A 113 -2.91 -5.54 -14.98
N GLU A 114 -3.99 -5.00 -15.58
CA GLU A 114 -5.16 -5.81 -15.92
C GLU A 114 -4.84 -6.91 -16.95
N SER A 115 -4.00 -6.59 -17.96
CA SER A 115 -3.53 -7.58 -18.95
C SER A 115 -2.69 -8.68 -18.27
N GLU A 116 -1.79 -8.29 -17.37
CA GLU A 116 -0.98 -9.24 -16.60
C GLU A 116 -1.85 -10.14 -15.72
N PHE A 117 -2.80 -9.58 -15.00
CA PHE A 117 -3.72 -10.40 -14.18
C PHE A 117 -4.51 -11.40 -15.02
N ARG A 118 -5.00 -11.00 -16.22
CA ARG A 118 -5.65 -11.93 -17.15
C ARG A 118 -4.71 -13.03 -17.63
N SER A 119 -3.46 -12.69 -18.01
CA SER A 119 -2.49 -13.67 -18.51
C SER A 119 -2.02 -14.66 -17.45
N HIS A 120 -2.06 -14.26 -16.18
CA HIS A 120 -1.71 -15.08 -15.02
C HIS A 120 -2.92 -15.76 -14.36
N ASP A 121 -4.13 -15.66 -14.96
CA ASP A 121 -5.38 -16.19 -14.39
C ASP A 121 -5.62 -15.72 -12.94
N ILE A 122 -5.36 -14.44 -12.67
CA ILE A 122 -5.66 -13.80 -11.40
C ILE A 122 -6.97 -13.04 -11.55
N LYS A 123 -7.99 -13.43 -10.78
CA LYS A 123 -9.27 -12.71 -10.71
C LYS A 123 -9.14 -11.51 -9.78
N TRP A 124 -10.00 -10.50 -9.95
CA TRP A 124 -9.95 -9.33 -9.07
C TRP A 124 -11.32 -8.75 -8.72
N ILE A 125 -11.38 -8.09 -7.58
CA ILE A 125 -12.50 -7.31 -7.10
C ILE A 125 -11.95 -5.93 -6.71
N THR A 126 -12.38 -4.88 -7.39
CA THR A 126 -12.03 -3.47 -7.12
C THR A 126 -13.17 -2.76 -6.41
N ASN A 127 -12.93 -1.54 -5.91
CA ASN A 127 -13.87 -0.82 -5.03
C ASN A 127 -14.34 -1.71 -3.87
N ALA A 128 -13.46 -2.59 -3.41
CA ALA A 128 -13.76 -3.59 -2.40
C ALA A 128 -13.66 -2.99 -1.00
N LYS A 129 -14.79 -2.80 -0.35
CA LYS A 129 -14.88 -2.44 1.06
C LYS A 129 -14.89 -3.73 1.89
N THR A 130 -13.69 -4.26 2.19
CA THR A 130 -13.58 -5.43 3.07
C THR A 130 -14.13 -5.12 4.45
N THR A 131 -15.10 -5.89 4.91
CA THR A 131 -15.87 -5.63 6.13
C THR A 131 -15.45 -6.52 7.29
N LYS A 132 -15.06 -7.76 7.02
CA LYS A 132 -14.54 -8.72 8.00
C LYS A 132 -13.79 -9.86 7.34
N VAL A 133 -13.02 -10.59 8.13
CA VAL A 133 -12.39 -11.84 7.75
C VAL A 133 -12.71 -12.90 8.81
N GLU A 134 -13.07 -14.08 8.38
CA GLU A 134 -13.25 -15.26 9.21
C GLU A 134 -12.27 -16.35 8.74
N ALA A 135 -12.13 -17.42 9.51
CA ALA A 135 -11.28 -18.54 9.12
C ALA A 135 -11.68 -19.08 7.73
N GLY A 136 -10.79 -18.91 6.74
CA GLY A 136 -10.99 -19.38 5.37
C GLY A 136 -11.94 -18.55 4.51
N LYS A 137 -12.42 -17.38 4.96
CA LYS A 137 -13.36 -16.57 4.18
C LYS A 137 -13.17 -15.06 4.42
N LEU A 138 -13.08 -14.29 3.34
CA LEU A 138 -13.06 -12.84 3.34
C LEU A 138 -14.40 -12.30 2.84
N PHE A 139 -14.98 -11.33 3.57
CA PHE A 139 -16.23 -10.67 3.22
C PHE A 139 -15.95 -9.25 2.74
N THR A 140 -16.49 -8.91 1.59
CA THR A 140 -16.31 -7.58 1.02
C THR A 140 -17.54 -7.13 0.25
N THR A 141 -17.91 -5.86 0.44
CA THR A 141 -18.93 -5.19 -0.37
C THR A 141 -18.24 -4.47 -1.51
N GLN A 142 -18.56 -4.83 -2.74
CA GLN A 142 -18.11 -4.07 -3.91
C GLN A 142 -19.02 -2.85 -4.10
N LEU A 143 -18.39 -1.66 -4.23
CA LEU A 143 -19.11 -0.42 -4.45
C LEU A 143 -19.09 -0.01 -5.92
N SER A 144 -20.13 0.73 -6.35
CA SER A 144 -20.15 1.44 -7.63
C SER A 144 -19.18 2.63 -7.62
N GLU A 145 -18.99 3.29 -8.76
CA GLU A 145 -18.23 4.54 -8.86
C GLU A 145 -18.87 5.68 -8.02
N LEU A 146 -20.15 5.59 -7.72
CA LEU A 146 -20.86 6.53 -6.86
C LEU A 146 -20.81 6.17 -5.36
N GLY A 147 -20.14 5.05 -5.00
CA GLY A 147 -20.03 4.61 -3.62
C GLY A 147 -21.22 3.80 -3.09
N GLU A 148 -22.15 3.40 -3.97
CA GLU A 148 -23.29 2.58 -3.59
C GLU A 148 -22.94 1.09 -3.59
N PRO A 149 -23.47 0.27 -2.67
CA PRO A 149 -23.29 -1.17 -2.68
C PRO A 149 -23.85 -1.80 -3.96
N VAL A 150 -23.00 -2.53 -4.70
CA VAL A 150 -23.38 -3.24 -5.94
C VAL A 150 -23.49 -4.73 -5.70
N LYS A 151 -22.52 -5.29 -4.93
CA LYS A 151 -22.45 -6.73 -4.72
C LYS A 151 -21.73 -7.08 -3.44
N GLU A 152 -22.30 -8.02 -2.69
CA GLU A 152 -21.63 -8.68 -1.57
C GLU A 152 -20.84 -9.89 -2.10
N HIS A 153 -19.62 -10.04 -1.64
CA HIS A 153 -18.76 -11.15 -1.96
C HIS A 153 -18.33 -11.88 -0.69
N GLU A 154 -18.42 -13.20 -0.73
CA GLU A 154 -17.78 -14.12 0.18
C GLU A 154 -16.65 -14.83 -0.58
N VAL A 155 -15.42 -14.46 -0.33
CA VAL A 155 -14.26 -14.96 -1.05
C VAL A 155 -13.57 -16.03 -0.21
N PRO A 156 -13.68 -17.33 -0.58
CA PRO A 156 -13.02 -18.39 0.16
C PRO A 156 -11.51 -18.36 -0.06
N PHE A 157 -10.75 -18.71 0.96
CA PHE A 157 -9.30 -18.85 0.86
C PHE A 157 -8.77 -19.93 1.80
N LYS A 158 -7.62 -20.48 1.46
CA LYS A 158 -6.79 -21.31 2.32
C LYS A 158 -5.58 -20.54 2.85
N LEU A 159 -5.15 -19.51 2.10
CA LEU A 159 -4.10 -18.58 2.48
C LEU A 159 -4.51 -17.16 2.02
N ALA A 160 -4.27 -16.17 2.85
CA ALA A 160 -4.57 -14.78 2.49
C ALA A 160 -3.44 -13.84 2.91
N MET A 161 -3.03 -12.93 2.02
CA MET A 161 -2.11 -11.83 2.30
C MET A 161 -2.81 -10.50 2.00
N MET A 162 -3.06 -9.70 3.03
CA MET A 162 -3.81 -8.45 2.92
C MET A 162 -3.03 -7.29 3.54
N LEU A 163 -2.78 -6.25 2.77
CA LEU A 163 -2.13 -5.03 3.26
C LEU A 163 -3.15 -4.19 4.05
N PRO A 164 -2.82 -3.77 5.29
CA PRO A 164 -3.72 -3.00 6.14
C PRO A 164 -3.74 -1.52 5.79
N ALA A 165 -4.71 -0.81 6.34
CA ALA A 165 -4.63 0.63 6.49
C ALA A 165 -3.48 1.03 7.43
N PHE A 166 -3.02 2.28 7.27
CA PHE A 166 -2.05 2.88 8.17
C PHE A 166 -2.69 3.97 9.02
N LYS A 167 -2.16 4.16 10.23
CA LYS A 167 -2.47 5.29 11.11
C LYS A 167 -1.21 5.76 11.83
N GLY A 168 -1.26 6.95 12.40
CA GLY A 168 -0.16 7.47 13.22
C GLY A 168 0.06 6.63 14.47
N VAL A 169 1.29 6.64 14.98
CA VAL A 169 1.62 5.99 16.26
C VAL A 169 0.96 6.71 17.43
N ASP A 170 0.63 5.97 18.50
CA ASP A 170 -0.15 6.50 19.62
C ASP A 170 0.51 7.75 20.27
N ALA A 171 1.85 7.77 20.35
CA ALA A 171 2.59 8.92 20.91
C ALA A 171 2.38 10.23 20.10
N VAL A 172 2.20 10.13 18.79
CA VAL A 172 1.91 11.29 17.93
C VAL A 172 0.42 11.63 17.97
N ALA A 173 -0.44 10.61 17.89
CA ALA A 173 -1.89 10.77 17.93
C ALA A 173 -2.40 11.35 19.26
N ALA A 174 -1.64 11.17 20.36
CA ALA A 174 -1.92 11.78 21.67
C ALA A 174 -1.80 13.31 21.68
N VAL A 175 -1.27 13.94 20.62
CA VAL A 175 -1.17 15.39 20.46
C VAL A 175 -2.05 15.85 19.30
N PRO A 176 -3.37 16.09 19.53
CA PRO A 176 -4.34 16.37 18.45
C PRO A 176 -3.98 17.59 17.60
N GLU A 177 -3.31 18.60 18.19
CA GLU A 177 -2.90 19.81 17.47
C GLU A 177 -1.77 19.56 16.44
N LEU A 178 -1.07 18.41 16.54
CA LEU A 178 0.06 18.05 15.69
C LEU A 178 -0.39 17.24 14.46
N CYS A 179 -1.52 16.54 14.55
CA CYS A 179 -1.90 15.53 13.59
C CYS A 179 -3.36 15.64 13.10
N ASN A 180 -3.67 14.91 12.03
CA ASN A 180 -5.04 14.71 11.56
C ASN A 180 -5.76 13.63 12.40
N PRO A 181 -7.08 13.40 12.19
CA PRO A 181 -7.84 12.38 12.94
C PRO A 181 -7.28 10.95 12.85
N ARG A 182 -6.45 10.64 11.85
CA ARG A 182 -5.75 9.34 11.74
C ARG A 182 -4.38 9.33 12.43
N GLY A 183 -4.00 10.40 13.13
CA GLY A 183 -2.73 10.52 13.85
C GLY A 183 -1.51 10.82 12.96
N PHE A 184 -1.68 11.20 11.69
CA PHE A 184 -0.59 11.62 10.81
C PHE A 184 -0.26 13.09 11.02
N VAL A 185 1.04 13.41 11.08
CA VAL A 185 1.53 14.78 11.34
C VAL A 185 1.13 15.73 10.21
N LEU A 186 0.51 16.84 10.56
CA LEU A 186 0.16 17.93 9.63
C LEU A 186 1.39 18.80 9.37
N ILE A 187 1.84 18.82 8.12
CA ILE A 187 3.02 19.58 7.68
C ILE A 187 2.66 20.65 6.65
N ASP A 188 3.52 21.65 6.53
CA ASP A 188 3.54 22.61 5.45
C ASP A 188 4.46 22.14 4.30
N GLU A 189 4.64 22.96 3.27
CA GLU A 189 5.48 22.69 2.12
C GLU A 189 6.97 22.55 2.42
N HIS A 190 7.41 23.00 3.59
CA HIS A 190 8.79 22.93 4.08
C HIS A 190 9.01 21.73 5.03
N GLN A 191 8.07 20.79 5.10
CA GLN A 191 8.05 19.63 6.00
C GLN A 191 7.99 20.03 7.48
N ARG A 192 7.53 21.23 7.79
CA ARG A 192 7.40 21.78 9.14
C ARG A 192 5.97 21.60 9.64
N SER A 193 5.78 21.30 10.92
CA SER A 193 4.46 21.25 11.55
C SER A 193 3.73 22.59 11.36
N LYS A 194 2.46 22.51 10.98
CA LYS A 194 1.60 23.71 10.84
C LYS A 194 1.37 24.43 12.18
N LYS A 195 1.50 23.73 13.30
CA LYS A 195 1.30 24.30 14.65
C LYS A 195 2.61 24.70 15.33
N TYR A 196 3.62 23.84 15.26
CA TYR A 196 4.86 23.99 16.01
C TYR A 196 6.05 24.21 15.06
N ARG A 197 6.54 25.45 15.02
CA ARG A 197 7.58 25.87 14.06
C ARG A 197 8.93 25.16 14.24
N ASN A 198 9.21 24.62 15.42
CA ASN A 198 10.43 23.88 15.75
C ASN A 198 10.30 22.36 15.52
N ILE A 199 9.20 21.89 14.92
CA ILE A 199 8.96 20.47 14.64
C ILE A 199 8.90 20.25 13.12
N PHE A 200 9.73 19.35 12.64
CA PHE A 200 9.71 18.84 11.26
C PHE A 200 9.27 17.39 11.25
N SER A 201 8.69 16.93 10.14
CA SER A 201 8.28 15.52 9.99
C SER A 201 8.44 15.03 8.57
N ALA A 202 8.88 13.76 8.44
CA ALA A 202 9.03 13.07 7.16
C ALA A 202 8.58 11.61 7.24
N GLY A 203 8.41 11.01 6.10
CA GLY A 203 8.09 9.58 5.97
C GLY A 203 6.61 9.28 6.08
N VAL A 204 6.27 8.02 6.38
CA VAL A 204 4.89 7.56 6.37
C VAL A 204 4.03 8.19 7.46
N CYS A 205 4.64 8.76 8.50
CA CYS A 205 3.91 9.44 9.57
C CYS A 205 3.34 10.82 9.19
N VAL A 206 3.62 11.37 7.99
CA VAL A 206 3.06 12.66 7.56
C VAL A 206 1.69 12.51 6.90
N ALA A 207 0.83 13.50 7.10
CA ALA A 207 -0.48 13.59 6.48
C ALA A 207 -0.36 14.09 5.04
N ILE A 208 -0.65 13.21 4.07
CA ILE A 208 -0.78 13.57 2.65
C ILE A 208 -2.17 13.15 2.20
N PRO A 209 -2.95 14.05 1.58
CA PRO A 209 -4.28 13.69 1.07
C PRO A 209 -4.16 12.70 -0.09
N PRO A 210 -5.19 11.85 -0.33
CA PRO A 210 -5.25 11.05 -1.54
C PRO A 210 -5.29 11.94 -2.79
N VAL A 211 -4.86 11.39 -3.94
CA VAL A 211 -4.83 12.13 -5.22
C VAL A 211 -6.22 12.49 -5.72
N GLU A 212 -7.21 11.70 -5.38
CA GLU A 212 -8.62 11.87 -5.76
C GLU A 212 -9.56 11.22 -4.76
N VAL A 213 -10.84 11.56 -4.84
CA VAL A 213 -11.90 10.92 -4.06
C VAL A 213 -12.32 9.65 -4.78
N THR A 214 -12.36 8.54 -4.06
CA THR A 214 -12.77 7.22 -4.57
C THR A 214 -13.84 6.60 -3.68
N PRO A 215 -14.66 5.67 -4.19
CA PRO A 215 -15.72 5.01 -3.41
C PRO A 215 -15.26 4.38 -2.10
N VAL A 216 -14.10 3.70 -2.14
CA VAL A 216 -13.39 3.25 -0.96
C VAL A 216 -12.09 4.04 -0.87
N ALA A 217 -11.97 4.94 0.09
CA ALA A 217 -10.83 5.85 0.18
C ALA A 217 -9.51 5.09 0.36
N PRO A 218 -8.53 5.22 -0.56
CA PRO A 218 -7.18 4.76 -0.36
C PRO A 218 -6.38 5.82 0.42
N GLY A 219 -5.30 5.40 1.07
CA GLY A 219 -4.28 6.33 1.53
C GLY A 219 -3.36 6.77 0.38
N ALA A 220 -2.68 7.90 0.56
CA ALA A 220 -1.64 8.33 -0.37
C ALA A 220 -0.33 7.55 -0.13
N PRO A 221 0.27 6.91 -1.14
CA PRO A 221 1.56 6.25 -1.00
C PRO A 221 2.66 7.24 -0.62
N LYS A 222 3.56 6.84 0.27
CA LYS A 222 4.80 7.56 0.61
C LYS A 222 5.96 6.65 0.25
N THR A 223 6.46 6.81 -0.97
CA THR A 223 7.54 5.97 -1.52
C THR A 223 8.90 6.34 -0.93
N GLY A 224 9.88 5.44 -1.00
CA GLY A 224 11.23 5.69 -0.48
C GLY A 224 11.87 6.94 -1.09
N TYR A 225 11.79 7.12 -2.40
CA TYR A 225 12.32 8.30 -3.08
C TYR A 225 11.63 9.62 -2.65
N MET A 226 10.32 9.59 -2.45
CA MET A 226 9.57 10.72 -1.90
C MET A 226 10.06 11.07 -0.49
N ILE A 227 10.27 10.06 0.37
CA ILE A 227 10.75 10.24 1.74
C ILE A 227 12.15 10.82 1.77
N GLU A 228 13.03 10.38 0.87
CA GLU A 228 14.38 10.95 0.73
C GLU A 228 14.33 12.45 0.45
N THR A 229 13.47 12.90 -0.48
CA THR A 229 13.32 14.33 -0.77
C THR A 229 12.76 15.12 0.41
N MET A 230 11.88 14.52 1.24
CA MET A 230 11.41 15.12 2.49
C MET A 230 12.55 15.31 3.48
N VAL A 231 13.39 14.29 3.66
CA VAL A 231 14.54 14.34 4.58
C VAL A 231 15.55 15.39 4.12
N SER A 232 15.87 15.42 2.83
CA SER A 232 16.78 16.42 2.24
C SER A 232 16.28 17.85 2.49
N ALA A 233 14.99 18.10 2.26
CA ALA A 233 14.39 19.41 2.54
C ALA A 233 14.50 19.79 4.04
N ILE A 234 14.24 18.84 4.93
CA ILE A 234 14.37 19.07 6.39
C ILE A 234 15.80 19.42 6.77
N VAL A 235 16.79 18.67 6.26
CA VAL A 235 18.22 18.92 6.56
C VAL A 235 18.63 20.33 6.14
N HIS A 236 18.28 20.76 4.93
CA HIS A 236 18.56 22.10 4.45
C HIS A 236 17.85 23.17 5.30
N ASN A 237 16.57 22.96 5.61
CA ASN A 237 15.78 23.91 6.40
C ASN A 237 16.31 24.07 7.82
N ILE A 238 16.75 23.00 8.48
CA ILE A 238 17.35 23.07 9.81
C ILE A 238 18.71 23.79 9.75
N ALA A 239 19.54 23.48 8.75
CA ALA A 239 20.84 24.14 8.58
C ALA A 239 20.70 25.65 8.34
N ASP A 240 19.75 26.05 7.50
CA ASP A 240 19.45 27.45 7.22
C ASP A 240 18.94 28.18 8.47
N GLU A 241 18.02 27.55 9.22
CA GLU A 241 17.48 28.14 10.46
C GLU A 241 18.58 28.34 11.51
N LEU A 242 19.48 27.36 11.70
CA LEU A 242 20.62 27.47 12.60
C LEU A 242 21.62 28.57 12.17
N ALA A 243 21.71 28.82 10.86
CA ALA A 243 22.53 29.90 10.31
C ALA A 243 21.81 31.26 10.25
N GLY A 244 20.60 31.38 10.83
CA GLY A 244 19.80 32.61 10.81
C GLY A 244 19.21 32.95 9.44
N LYS A 245 19.14 31.99 8.54
CA LYS A 245 18.56 32.12 7.19
C LYS A 245 17.09 31.70 7.18
N PRO A 246 16.29 32.16 6.22
CA PRO A 246 14.91 31.72 6.06
C PRO A 246 14.81 30.26 5.62
N VAL A 247 13.84 29.55 6.16
CA VAL A 247 13.44 28.20 5.72
C VAL A 247 12.83 28.30 4.32
N ALA A 248 13.43 27.64 3.32
CA ALA A 248 13.04 27.75 1.92
C ALA A 248 12.99 26.42 1.16
N ALA A 249 13.68 25.37 1.61
CA ALA A 249 13.73 24.10 0.92
C ALA A 249 12.37 23.37 0.97
N LYS A 250 11.97 22.77 -0.15
CA LYS A 250 10.71 22.02 -0.31
C LYS A 250 11.00 20.61 -0.82
N ALA A 251 10.26 19.62 -0.36
CA ALA A 251 10.31 18.28 -0.92
C ALA A 251 9.62 18.24 -2.30
N THR A 252 10.15 17.48 -3.23
CA THR A 252 9.60 17.38 -4.59
C THR A 252 8.47 16.37 -4.69
N TRP A 253 8.34 15.46 -3.72
CA TRP A 253 7.35 14.39 -3.69
C TRP A 253 7.28 13.60 -5.00
N ASN A 254 8.43 13.15 -5.47
CA ASN A 254 8.56 12.34 -6.67
C ASN A 254 8.44 10.85 -6.33
N ALA A 255 7.91 10.05 -7.25
CA ALA A 255 7.88 8.60 -7.12
C ALA A 255 8.63 7.92 -8.26
N ILE A 256 9.57 7.06 -7.89
CA ILE A 256 10.24 6.10 -8.76
C ILE A 256 10.14 4.76 -8.06
N CYS A 257 9.52 3.77 -8.69
CA CYS A 257 9.30 2.46 -8.11
C CYS A 257 9.67 1.36 -9.08
N LEU A 258 10.26 0.31 -8.54
CA LEU A 258 10.53 -0.96 -9.20
C LEU A 258 9.75 -2.04 -8.45
N ALA A 259 9.14 -2.96 -9.18
CA ALA A 259 8.41 -4.10 -8.63
C ALA A 259 8.84 -5.38 -9.33
N ASP A 260 9.18 -6.41 -8.58
CA ASP A 260 9.44 -7.74 -9.10
C ASP A 260 8.11 -8.43 -9.45
N MET A 261 8.06 -9.09 -10.59
CA MET A 261 6.89 -9.85 -11.04
C MET A 261 7.21 -11.35 -11.22
N GLY A 262 8.27 -11.82 -10.55
CA GLY A 262 8.66 -13.22 -10.47
C GLY A 262 9.53 -13.73 -11.62
N ASP A 263 9.26 -13.37 -12.86
CA ASP A 263 10.06 -13.71 -14.07
C ASP A 263 10.35 -12.47 -14.92
N THR A 264 9.81 -11.36 -14.54
CA THR A 264 9.95 -10.03 -15.14
C THR A 264 9.74 -8.99 -14.05
N GLY A 265 9.82 -7.72 -14.37
CA GLY A 265 9.53 -6.65 -13.43
C GLY A 265 8.77 -5.51 -14.08
N ALA A 266 8.23 -4.62 -13.25
CA ALA A 266 7.62 -3.38 -13.67
C ALA A 266 8.30 -2.17 -13.01
N ALA A 267 8.48 -1.11 -13.76
CA ALA A 267 8.98 0.16 -13.28
C ALA A 267 8.01 1.28 -13.60
N PHE A 268 7.87 2.23 -12.68
CA PHE A 268 7.14 3.45 -12.99
C PHE A 268 7.84 4.70 -12.46
N VAL A 269 7.57 5.81 -13.14
CA VAL A 269 8.03 7.14 -12.76
C VAL A 269 6.85 8.10 -12.79
N ALA A 270 6.63 8.78 -11.66
CA ALA A 270 5.61 9.82 -11.50
C ALA A 270 6.26 11.06 -10.86
N LEU A 271 6.50 12.09 -11.64
CA LEU A 271 7.21 13.31 -11.23
C LEU A 271 6.38 14.57 -11.55
N PRO A 272 5.84 15.24 -10.55
CA PRO A 272 5.71 14.80 -9.14
C PRO A 272 4.76 13.60 -9.01
N GLN A 273 4.75 12.95 -7.84
CA GLN A 273 3.85 11.83 -7.55
C GLN A 273 2.37 12.26 -7.65
N MET A 274 2.06 13.44 -7.11
CA MET A 274 0.72 14.03 -7.19
C MET A 274 0.52 14.71 -8.55
N PRO A 275 -0.61 14.51 -9.24
CA PRO A 275 -0.92 15.24 -10.47
C PRO A 275 -1.05 16.77 -10.26
N PRO A 276 -0.77 17.61 -11.28
CA PRO A 276 -0.33 17.24 -12.63
C PRO A 276 1.14 16.80 -12.68
N ARG A 277 1.46 15.84 -13.56
CA ARG A 277 2.80 15.24 -13.67
C ARG A 277 3.53 15.69 -14.93
N ASN A 278 4.82 16.01 -14.78
CA ASN A 278 5.70 16.32 -15.91
C ASN A 278 6.28 15.03 -16.54
N VAL A 279 6.50 13.99 -15.71
CA VAL A 279 6.93 12.67 -16.16
C VAL A 279 5.95 11.65 -15.60
N ASN A 280 5.40 10.82 -16.49
CA ASN A 280 4.36 9.86 -16.14
C ASN A 280 4.43 8.65 -17.08
N TRP A 281 5.10 7.57 -16.65
CA TRP A 281 5.18 6.34 -17.42
C TRP A 281 5.24 5.09 -16.53
N PHE A 282 4.75 3.99 -17.07
CA PHE A 282 4.79 2.66 -16.48
C PHE A 282 5.28 1.68 -17.56
N LYS A 283 6.29 0.85 -17.24
CA LYS A 283 6.88 -0.09 -18.21
C LYS A 283 7.17 -1.43 -17.54
N LYS A 284 6.92 -2.52 -18.25
CA LYS A 284 7.30 -3.87 -17.91
C LYS A 284 8.56 -4.28 -18.68
N GLY A 285 9.42 -5.08 -18.08
CA GLY A 285 10.57 -5.65 -18.75
C GLY A 285 11.45 -6.48 -17.84
N LYS A 286 12.20 -7.43 -18.44
CA LYS A 286 13.17 -8.25 -17.71
C LYS A 286 14.31 -7.43 -17.09
N TRP A 287 14.58 -6.24 -17.60
CA TRP A 287 15.58 -5.33 -17.07
C TRP A 287 15.25 -4.78 -15.68
N VAL A 288 14.01 -4.94 -15.22
CA VAL A 288 13.56 -4.57 -13.87
C VAL A 288 13.62 -5.75 -12.90
N HIS A 289 13.56 -6.98 -13.43
CA HIS A 289 13.66 -8.20 -12.63
C HIS A 289 15.12 -8.40 -12.18
N LEU A 290 15.35 -8.51 -10.88
CA LEU A 290 16.64 -8.66 -10.23
C LEU A 290 16.91 -10.10 -9.78
#